data_f7dd90f45353bf7981bbc9093d3378c6
#
_entry.id   f7dd90f45353bf7981bbc9093d3378c6
#
_cell.length_a   1.000
_cell.length_b   1.000
_cell.length_c   1.000
_cell.angle_alpha   90.00
_cell.angle_beta   90.00
_cell.angle_gamma   90.00
#
_symmetry.space_group_name_H-M   'P 1'
#
loop_
_entity.id
_entity.type
_entity.pdbx_description
1 polymer ?
#
loop_
_entity_poly.entity_id
_entity_poly.type
_entity_poly.pdbx_seq_one_letter_code
_entity_poly.pdbx_strand_id
1 'polypeptide(L)'
;MPIHPFYTQHMSAIEPILQENKNRFVIFPIKHHDIWEWYKKMEASFWTAEEIDLHQDLSDWNNKLNEDEKYFIKHILAFFAASDGIVNENLAENFVNEVQYA
;
A
#
# COMPACT_ATOMS: atom_id res chain seq x y z
N MET A 1 6.48 14.77 -24.93
CA MET A 1 5.99 15.78 -23.98
C MET A 1 7.16 16.68 -23.55
N PRO A 2 7.10 17.98 -23.76
CA PRO A 2 8.20 18.84 -23.37
C PRO A 2 8.35 18.84 -21.85
N ILE A 3 9.58 18.66 -21.38
CA ILE A 3 9.90 18.69 -19.96
C ILE A 3 9.77 20.14 -19.48
N HIS A 4 9.04 20.35 -18.40
CA HIS A 4 8.87 21.68 -17.82
C HIS A 4 10.25 22.27 -17.44
N PRO A 5 10.54 23.56 -17.71
CA PRO A 5 11.82 24.18 -17.42
C PRO A 5 12.30 24.01 -15.97
N PHE A 6 11.36 23.95 -15.03
CA PHE A 6 11.65 23.69 -13.62
C PHE A 6 12.35 22.35 -13.42
N TYR A 7 11.88 21.30 -14.09
CA TYR A 7 12.50 19.98 -14.01
C TYR A 7 13.89 19.96 -14.63
N THR A 8 14.09 20.70 -15.73
CA THR A 8 15.40 20.76 -16.40
C THR A 8 16.47 21.37 -15.51
N GLN A 9 16.13 22.36 -14.68
CA GLN A 9 17.07 22.98 -13.73
C GLN A 9 17.45 22.03 -12.58
N HIS A 10 16.54 21.15 -12.16
CA HIS A 10 16.78 20.22 -11.05
C HIS A 10 17.35 18.86 -11.50
N MET A 11 17.35 18.57 -12.80
CA MET A 11 17.90 17.30 -13.33
C MET A 11 19.44 17.21 -13.22
N SER A 12 20.16 18.30 -12.89
CA SER A 12 21.57 18.25 -12.53
C SER A 12 21.81 17.64 -11.15
N ALA A 13 20.78 17.63 -10.29
CA ALA A 13 20.81 16.97 -8.99
C ALA A 13 19.98 15.68 -9.11
N ILE A 14 20.66 14.53 -9.13
CA ILE A 14 20.01 13.23 -9.18
C ILE A 14 19.31 13.00 -7.84
N GLU A 15 18.00 12.72 -7.90
CA GLU A 15 17.25 12.30 -6.71
C GLU A 15 17.75 10.93 -6.24
N PRO A 16 18.29 10.82 -5.02
CA PRO A 16 18.93 9.57 -4.58
C PRO A 16 18.01 8.35 -4.64
N ILE A 17 16.72 8.54 -4.35
CA ILE A 17 15.73 7.46 -4.33
C ILE A 17 15.45 6.91 -5.74
N LEU A 18 15.68 7.71 -6.78
CA LEU A 18 15.46 7.36 -8.17
C LEU A 18 16.73 6.95 -8.89
N GLN A 19 17.89 7.12 -8.26
CA GLN A 19 19.17 6.78 -8.84
C GLN A 19 19.32 5.26 -8.98
N GLU A 20 19.74 4.81 -10.16
CA GLU A 20 19.94 3.38 -10.43
C GLU A 20 20.82 2.74 -9.35
N ASN A 21 20.34 1.66 -8.77
CA ASN A 21 20.99 0.90 -7.73
C ASN A 21 20.89 -0.59 -7.99
N LYS A 22 22.01 -1.22 -8.32
CA LYS A 22 22.05 -2.68 -8.59
C LYS A 22 21.69 -3.51 -7.37
N ASN A 23 21.81 -2.95 -6.17
CA ASN A 23 21.55 -3.60 -4.90
C ASN A 23 20.16 -3.29 -4.34
N ARG A 24 19.25 -2.71 -5.13
CA ARG A 24 17.93 -2.27 -4.66
C ARG A 24 17.08 -3.38 -4.03
N PHE A 25 17.37 -4.63 -4.34
CA PHE A 25 16.68 -5.79 -3.76
C PHE A 25 17.47 -6.45 -2.63
N VAL A 26 18.59 -5.86 -2.22
CA VAL A 26 19.44 -6.35 -1.13
C VAL A 26 19.25 -5.46 0.09
N ILE A 27 18.52 -5.97 1.07
CA ILE A 27 18.14 -5.20 2.27
C ILE A 27 19.31 -5.00 3.22
N PHE A 28 20.17 -6.01 3.40
CA PHE A 28 21.26 -5.96 4.36
C PHE A 28 22.60 -5.61 3.72
N PRO A 29 23.46 -4.82 4.40
CA PRO A 29 23.23 -4.23 5.73
C PRO A 29 22.21 -3.09 5.69
N ILE A 30 21.47 -2.92 6.78
CA ILE A 30 20.47 -1.86 6.92
C ILE A 30 21.19 -0.50 6.95
N LYS A 31 20.80 0.41 6.06
CA LYS A 31 21.36 1.77 5.97
C LYS A 31 20.52 2.82 6.69
N HIS A 32 19.23 2.60 6.76
CA HIS A 32 18.26 3.52 7.37
C HIS A 32 17.59 2.84 8.56
N HIS A 33 18.26 2.90 9.71
CA HIS A 33 17.80 2.20 10.91
C HIS A 33 16.45 2.69 11.43
N ASP A 34 16.17 3.98 11.30
CA ASP A 34 14.89 4.58 11.68
C ASP A 34 13.73 4.02 10.84
N ILE A 35 13.92 3.92 9.53
CA ILE A 35 12.93 3.33 8.62
C ILE A 35 12.76 1.84 8.92
N TRP A 36 13.85 1.13 9.19
CA TRP A 36 13.81 -0.28 9.58
C TRP A 36 13.00 -0.50 10.85
N GLU A 37 13.20 0.35 11.86
CA GLU A 37 12.41 0.29 13.10
C GLU A 37 10.91 0.45 12.85
N TRP A 38 10.52 1.39 11.98
CA TRP A 38 9.13 1.56 11.59
C TRP A 38 8.57 0.36 10.85
N TYR A 39 9.36 -0.21 9.95
CA TYR A 39 9.00 -1.45 9.27
C TYR A 39 8.72 -2.59 10.26
N LYS A 40 9.59 -2.77 11.24
CA LYS A 40 9.42 -3.80 12.28
C LYS A 40 8.19 -3.55 13.15
N LYS A 41 7.86 -2.31 13.43
CA LYS A 41 6.63 -1.95 14.15
C LYS A 41 5.39 -2.29 13.34
N MET A 42 5.38 -2.00 12.05
CA MET A 42 4.27 -2.35 11.14
C MET A 42 4.11 -3.86 11.04
N GLU A 43 5.21 -4.59 10.90
CA GLU A 43 5.22 -6.05 10.87
C GLU A 43 4.64 -6.64 12.15
N ALA A 44 5.01 -6.08 13.32
CA ALA A 44 4.50 -6.53 14.61
C ALA A 44 3.00 -6.25 14.80
N SER A 45 2.43 -5.29 14.07
CA SER A 45 1.01 -4.96 14.11
C SER A 45 0.18 -5.71 13.05
N PHE A 46 0.79 -6.62 12.31
CA PHE A 46 0.10 -7.42 11.30
C PHE A 46 -0.98 -8.31 11.94
N TRP A 47 -2.13 -8.38 11.28
CA TRP A 47 -3.23 -9.20 11.72
C TRP A 47 -3.80 -10.02 10.54
N THR A 48 -4.44 -11.14 10.86
CA THR A 48 -5.13 -11.98 9.89
C THR A 48 -6.65 -11.86 10.05
N ALA A 49 -7.39 -12.19 9.01
CA ALA A 49 -8.86 -12.18 9.06
C ALA A 49 -9.40 -13.10 10.17
N GLU A 50 -8.70 -14.19 10.44
CA GLU A 50 -9.08 -15.17 11.45
C GLU A 50 -8.99 -14.65 12.88
N GLU A 51 -8.21 -13.59 13.11
CA GLU A 51 -8.10 -12.92 14.42
C GLU A 51 -9.33 -12.07 14.76
N ILE A 52 -10.19 -11.79 13.77
CA ILE A 52 -11.38 -10.98 13.95
C ILE A 52 -12.59 -11.90 14.15
N ASP A 53 -13.24 -11.76 15.30
CA ASP A 53 -14.46 -12.50 15.61
C ASP A 53 -15.66 -11.83 14.91
N LEU A 54 -16.16 -12.45 13.86
CA LEU A 54 -17.32 -11.98 13.09
C LEU A 54 -18.65 -12.62 13.52
N HIS A 55 -18.66 -13.32 14.64
CA HIS A 55 -19.86 -14.04 15.08
C HIS A 55 -21.06 -13.10 15.29
N GLN A 56 -20.85 -11.96 15.94
CA GLN A 56 -21.89 -10.97 16.15
C GLN A 56 -22.33 -10.33 14.83
N ASP A 57 -21.39 -10.07 13.93
CA ASP A 57 -21.69 -9.51 12.60
C ASP A 57 -22.56 -10.46 11.78
N LEU A 58 -22.29 -11.75 11.84
CA LEU A 58 -23.11 -12.74 11.16
C LEU A 58 -24.54 -12.77 11.70
N SER A 59 -24.70 -12.69 13.01
CA SER A 59 -26.01 -12.59 13.66
C SER A 59 -26.76 -11.33 13.22
N ASP A 60 -26.10 -10.19 13.22
CA ASP A 60 -26.68 -8.90 12.80
C ASP A 60 -27.06 -8.92 11.32
N TRP A 61 -26.21 -9.49 10.48
CA TRP A 61 -26.48 -9.65 9.05
C TRP A 61 -27.73 -10.44 8.77
N ASN A 62 -27.91 -11.55 9.48
CA ASN A 62 -29.05 -12.45 9.26
C ASN A 62 -30.35 -11.96 9.89
N ASN A 63 -30.27 -11.23 11.01
CA ASN A 63 -31.44 -10.98 11.86
C ASN A 63 -31.81 -9.50 12.04
N LYS A 64 -30.88 -8.58 11.87
CA LYS A 64 -31.10 -7.15 12.15
C LYS A 64 -31.14 -6.26 10.92
N LEU A 65 -30.37 -6.59 9.89
CA LEU A 65 -30.29 -5.76 8.68
C LEU A 65 -31.41 -6.05 7.71
N ASN A 66 -32.01 -5.00 7.17
CA ASN A 66 -32.96 -5.14 6.05
C ASN A 66 -32.22 -5.28 4.71
N GLU A 67 -32.93 -5.55 3.63
CA GLU A 67 -32.34 -5.79 2.32
C GLU A 67 -31.63 -4.55 1.76
N ASP A 68 -32.14 -3.35 2.02
CA ASP A 68 -31.50 -2.10 1.56
C ASP A 68 -30.18 -1.85 2.28
N GLU A 69 -30.12 -2.09 3.58
CA GLU A 69 -28.90 -1.99 4.38
C GLU A 69 -27.85 -2.99 3.92
N LYS A 70 -28.23 -4.23 3.68
CA LYS A 70 -27.35 -5.27 3.13
C LYS A 70 -26.80 -4.87 1.76
N TYR A 71 -27.66 -4.35 0.88
CA TYR A 71 -27.28 -3.88 -0.44
C TYR A 71 -26.22 -2.78 -0.34
N PHE A 72 -26.45 -1.79 0.50
CA PHE A 72 -25.53 -0.68 0.73
C PHE A 72 -24.18 -1.16 1.24
N ILE A 73 -24.16 -2.02 2.24
CA ILE A 73 -22.92 -2.58 2.82
C ILE A 73 -22.14 -3.37 1.78
N LYS A 74 -22.81 -4.21 1.01
CA LYS A 74 -22.17 -4.99 -0.06
C LYS A 74 -21.46 -4.09 -1.08
N HIS A 75 -22.10 -2.99 -1.47
CA HIS A 75 -21.52 -2.06 -2.44
C HIS A 75 -20.31 -1.31 -1.88
N ILE A 76 -20.34 -0.91 -0.62
CA ILE A 76 -19.20 -0.27 0.06
C ILE A 76 -18.02 -1.24 0.12
N LEU A 77 -18.24 -2.48 0.53
CA LEU A 77 -17.20 -3.50 0.61
C LEU A 77 -16.60 -3.80 -0.78
N ALA A 78 -17.44 -3.89 -1.80
CA ALA A 78 -17.00 -4.10 -3.18
C ALA A 78 -16.13 -2.91 -3.67
N PHE A 79 -16.51 -1.68 -3.33
CA PHE A 79 -15.74 -0.49 -3.66
C PHE A 79 -14.35 -0.52 -3.02
N PHE A 80 -14.26 -0.83 -1.73
CA PHE A 80 -12.96 -0.93 -1.04
C PHE A 80 -12.09 -2.03 -1.62
N ALA A 81 -12.65 -3.19 -1.89
CA ALA A 81 -11.91 -4.30 -2.50
C ALA A 81 -11.35 -3.94 -3.87
N ALA A 82 -12.14 -3.29 -4.72
CA ALA A 82 -11.71 -2.84 -6.03
C ALA A 82 -10.62 -1.75 -5.94
N SER A 83 -10.77 -0.79 -5.02
CA SER A 83 -9.80 0.28 -4.80
C SER A 83 -8.45 -0.27 -4.33
N ASP A 84 -8.44 -1.22 -3.42
CA ASP A 84 -7.23 -1.87 -2.94
C ASP A 84 -6.51 -2.61 -4.08
N GLY A 85 -7.23 -3.26 -4.97
CA GLY A 85 -6.66 -3.91 -6.14
C GLY A 85 -5.96 -2.92 -7.08
N ILE A 86 -6.57 -1.76 -7.32
CA ILE A 86 -5.97 -0.69 -8.13
C ILE A 86 -4.70 -0.14 -7.49
N VAL A 87 -4.70 0.10 -6.18
CA VAL A 87 -3.53 0.58 -5.44
C VAL A 87 -2.40 -0.43 -5.52
N ASN A 88 -2.68 -1.71 -5.30
CA ASN A 88 -1.68 -2.77 -5.36
C ASN A 88 -1.08 -2.91 -6.76
N GLU A 89 -1.88 -2.78 -7.81
CA GLU A 89 -1.42 -2.80 -9.19
C GLU A 89 -0.46 -1.63 -9.46
N ASN A 90 -0.80 -0.42 -9.03
CA ASN A 90 0.07 0.74 -9.16
C ASN A 90 1.39 0.58 -8.41
N LEU A 91 1.37 0.02 -7.21
CA LEU A 91 2.57 -0.25 -6.44
C LEU A 91 3.48 -1.24 -7.17
N ALA A 92 2.91 -2.32 -7.72
CA ALA A 92 3.67 -3.33 -8.43
C ALA A 92 4.25 -2.83 -9.75
N GLU A 93 3.48 -2.05 -10.53
CA GLU A 93 3.89 -1.60 -11.86
C GLU A 93 4.79 -0.37 -11.84
N ASN A 94 4.48 0.60 -10.99
CA ASN A 94 5.16 1.90 -11.00
C ASN A 94 6.14 2.06 -9.85
N PHE A 95 5.68 1.85 -8.62
CA PHE A 95 6.49 2.10 -7.43
C PHE A 95 7.75 1.23 -7.40
N VAL A 96 7.62 -0.05 -7.68
CA VAL A 96 8.75 -1.00 -7.70
C VAL A 96 9.80 -0.63 -8.74
N ASN A 97 9.37 -0.05 -9.86
CA ASN A 97 10.28 0.38 -10.92
C ASN A 97 10.92 1.74 -10.67
N GLU A 98 10.22 2.64 -9.97
CA GLU A 98 10.70 4.00 -9.71
C GLU A 98 11.65 4.08 -8.51
N VAL A 99 11.34 3.36 -7.42
CA VAL A 99 12.13 3.41 -6.19
C VAL A 99 13.30 2.45 -6.29
N GLN A 100 14.51 2.99 -6.17
CA GLN A 100 15.78 2.27 -6.35
C GLN A 100 16.46 1.92 -5.02
N TYR A 101 15.85 2.21 -3.89
CA TYR A 101 16.35 1.84 -2.56
C TYR A 101 15.86 0.45 -2.14
N ALA A 102 16.72 -0.25 -1.39
CA ALA A 102 16.38 -1.52 -0.77
C ALA A 102 15.43 -1.33 0.43
#